data_f880db418446e00f53b14ac3876bd611
#
_entry.id   f880db418446e00f53b14ac3876bd611
#
_cell.length_a   1.000
_cell.length_b   1.000
_cell.length_c   1.000
_cell.angle_alpha   90.00
_cell.angle_beta   90.00
_cell.angle_gamma   90.00
#
_symmetry.space_group_name_H-M   'P 1'
#
loop_
_entity.id
_entity.type
_entity.pdbx_description
1 polymer ?
#
loop_
_entity_poly.entity_id
_entity_poly.type
_entity_poly.pdbx_seq_one_letter_code
_entity_poly.pdbx_strand_id
1 'polypeptide(L)'
;MATEDEPLTQDIVFDILSSARRRYVLYLLRTEDAPVELTALAEDVAAWENDTTVNQLTKQQRKRVYVSLYQTHVPKLEDAGLVNHDQDTGEVELTPAASDIDQYLNPGEREVPWQYLYLPLAVLGIALVALSNLNVWVFGTLSNVALGIVILSGFLLTVAAHALVWHTNRQQAPDDLQRHT
;
A
#
# COMPACT_ATOMS: atom_id res chain seq x y z
N MET A 1 -3.35 29.51 7.57
CA MET A 1 -2.04 29.23 8.12
C MET A 1 -2.25 28.02 9.02
N ALA A 2 -2.37 26.83 8.40
CA ALA A 2 -2.51 25.58 9.11
C ALA A 2 -1.15 25.23 9.72
N THR A 3 -1.13 24.92 10.98
CA THR A 3 0.05 24.50 11.73
C THR A 3 0.41 23.08 11.30
N GLU A 4 1.60 22.92 10.73
CA GLU A 4 2.15 21.68 10.12
C GLU A 4 2.42 20.52 11.11
N ASP A 5 1.83 20.50 12.31
CA ASP A 5 2.21 19.53 13.35
C ASP A 5 1.06 19.07 14.27
N GLU A 6 -0.20 19.16 13.86
CA GLU A 6 -1.23 18.51 14.66
C GLU A 6 -1.34 17.03 14.27
N PRO A 7 -0.99 16.08 15.16
CA PRO A 7 -1.05 14.67 14.83
C PRO A 7 -2.50 14.30 14.48
N LEU A 8 -2.69 13.51 13.43
CA LEU A 8 -3.97 12.97 13.02
C LEU A 8 -4.65 12.30 14.21
N THR A 9 -5.66 12.97 14.77
CA THR A 9 -6.40 12.40 15.89
C THR A 9 -7.26 11.23 15.40
N GLN A 10 -7.54 10.30 16.29
CA GLN A 10 -8.35 9.13 15.97
C GLN A 10 -9.73 9.51 15.41
N ASP A 11 -10.32 10.59 15.90
CA ASP A 11 -11.62 11.10 15.45
C ASP A 11 -11.55 11.62 14.00
N ILE A 12 -10.48 12.34 13.64
CA ILE A 12 -10.24 12.80 12.26
C ILE A 12 -10.10 11.60 11.34
N VAL A 13 -9.31 10.60 11.74
CA VAL A 13 -9.13 9.36 10.97
C VAL A 13 -10.48 8.67 10.74
N PHE A 14 -11.31 8.50 11.77
CA PHE A 14 -12.63 7.90 11.63
C PHE A 14 -13.57 8.73 10.75
N ASP A 15 -13.58 10.07 10.88
CA ASP A 15 -14.38 10.90 9.97
C ASP A 15 -13.93 10.74 8.53
N ILE A 16 -12.64 10.80 8.24
CA ILE A 16 -12.10 10.60 6.89
C ILE A 16 -12.48 9.22 6.34
N LEU A 17 -12.29 8.17 7.12
CA LEU A 17 -12.54 6.79 6.67
C LEU A 17 -14.04 6.41 6.65
N SER A 18 -14.93 7.20 7.23
CA SER A 18 -16.37 6.94 7.20
C SER A 18 -16.98 7.06 5.79
N SER A 19 -16.34 7.79 4.86
CA SER A 19 -16.81 7.97 3.49
C SER A 19 -16.10 7.01 2.53
N ALA A 20 -16.86 6.16 1.84
CA ALA A 20 -16.33 5.26 0.82
C ALA A 20 -15.60 6.01 -0.32
N ARG A 21 -16.11 7.19 -0.72
CA ARG A 21 -15.43 8.04 -1.72
C ARG A 21 -14.04 8.48 -1.26
N ARG A 22 -13.90 8.94 0.00
CA ARG A 22 -12.58 9.36 0.52
C ARG A 22 -11.61 8.20 0.60
N ARG A 23 -12.07 7.01 1.06
CA ARG A 23 -11.24 5.80 1.04
C ARG A 23 -10.77 5.44 -0.36
N TYR A 24 -11.68 5.50 -1.35
CA TYR A 24 -11.34 5.17 -2.73
C TYR A 24 -10.40 6.19 -3.38
N VAL A 25 -10.58 7.49 -3.10
CA VAL A 25 -9.64 8.55 -3.53
C VAL A 25 -8.23 8.29 -2.98
N LEU A 26 -8.10 8.03 -1.67
CA LEU A 26 -6.81 7.71 -1.06
C LEU A 26 -6.19 6.44 -1.66
N TYR A 27 -6.99 5.42 -1.94
CA TYR A 27 -6.55 4.21 -2.61
C TYR A 27 -6.02 4.49 -4.02
N LEU A 28 -6.74 5.26 -4.85
CA LEU A 28 -6.31 5.60 -6.21
C LEU A 28 -4.99 6.39 -6.19
N LEU A 29 -4.90 7.45 -5.40
CA LEU A 29 -3.71 8.28 -5.29
C LEU A 29 -2.49 7.46 -4.84
N ARG A 30 -2.70 6.46 -3.98
CA ARG A 30 -1.63 5.55 -3.55
C ARG A 30 -1.20 4.59 -4.65
N THR A 31 -2.13 4.12 -5.47
CA THR A 31 -1.85 3.18 -6.56
C THR A 31 -1.08 3.84 -7.68
N GLU A 32 -1.41 5.10 -8.00
CA GLU A 32 -0.74 5.88 -9.04
C GLU A 32 0.67 6.36 -8.64
N ASP A 33 0.92 6.54 -7.31
CA ASP A 33 2.21 7.00 -6.75
C ASP A 33 2.74 8.29 -7.42
N ALA A 34 1.81 9.13 -7.88
CA ALA A 34 2.06 10.39 -8.61
C ALA A 34 0.86 11.34 -8.46
N PRO A 35 1.03 12.66 -8.68
CA PRO A 35 -0.09 13.59 -8.75
C PRO A 35 -1.09 13.18 -9.83
N VAL A 36 -2.38 13.25 -9.51
CA VAL A 36 -3.48 12.88 -10.42
C VAL A 36 -4.40 14.07 -10.62
N GLU A 37 -4.78 14.35 -11.86
CA GLU A 37 -5.75 15.41 -12.16
C GLU A 37 -7.11 15.10 -11.51
N LEU A 38 -7.71 16.06 -10.83
CA LEU A 38 -9.00 15.91 -10.14
C LEU A 38 -10.12 15.41 -11.06
N THR A 39 -10.07 15.79 -12.35
CA THR A 39 -11.04 15.32 -13.35
C THR A 39 -10.91 13.82 -13.58
N ALA A 40 -9.69 13.31 -13.76
CA ALA A 40 -9.42 11.89 -13.91
C ALA A 40 -9.82 11.11 -12.65
N LEU A 41 -9.44 11.61 -11.49
CA LEU A 41 -9.82 11.03 -10.19
C LEU A 41 -11.35 10.94 -10.03
N ALA A 42 -12.08 11.97 -10.45
CA ALA A 42 -13.54 11.98 -10.39
C ALA A 42 -14.18 10.98 -11.38
N GLU A 43 -13.57 10.75 -12.53
CA GLU A 43 -14.03 9.77 -13.50
C GLU A 43 -13.85 8.35 -12.99
N ASP A 44 -12.72 8.04 -12.37
CA ASP A 44 -12.44 6.73 -11.78
C ASP A 44 -13.37 6.43 -10.60
N VAL A 45 -13.57 7.40 -9.70
CA VAL A 45 -14.54 7.30 -8.61
C VAL A 45 -15.96 7.11 -9.14
N ALA A 46 -16.34 7.83 -10.20
CA ALA A 46 -17.67 7.70 -10.81
C ALA A 46 -17.88 6.33 -11.49
N ALA A 47 -16.84 5.80 -12.13
CA ALA A 47 -16.86 4.48 -12.74
C ALA A 47 -17.05 3.39 -11.68
N TRP A 48 -16.27 3.46 -10.60
CA TRP A 48 -16.39 2.56 -9.46
C TRP A 48 -17.78 2.63 -8.81
N GLU A 49 -18.32 3.83 -8.52
CA GLU A 49 -19.65 3.97 -7.87
C GLU A 49 -20.82 3.48 -8.71
N ASN A 50 -20.70 3.49 -10.03
CA ASN A 50 -21.78 3.09 -10.94
C ASN A 50 -21.54 1.70 -11.56
N ASP A 51 -20.55 0.94 -11.07
CA ASP A 51 -20.19 -0.38 -11.56
C ASP A 51 -20.06 -0.40 -13.09
N THR A 52 -19.26 0.53 -13.62
CA THR A 52 -19.12 0.74 -15.06
C THR A 52 -17.70 1.19 -15.42
N THR A 53 -17.41 1.25 -16.70
CA THR A 53 -16.14 1.80 -17.17
C THR A 53 -16.20 3.32 -17.37
N VAL A 54 -15.05 3.99 -17.29
CA VAL A 54 -14.95 5.45 -17.54
C VAL A 54 -15.59 5.85 -18.88
N ASN A 55 -15.42 5.02 -19.93
CA ASN A 55 -15.98 5.31 -21.25
C ASN A 55 -17.51 5.24 -21.32
N GLN A 56 -18.15 4.52 -20.41
CA GLN A 56 -19.60 4.33 -20.36
C GLN A 56 -20.32 5.33 -19.43
N LEU A 57 -19.56 6.16 -18.70
CA LEU A 57 -20.10 7.16 -17.82
C LEU A 57 -20.88 8.25 -18.60
N THR A 58 -22.06 8.55 -18.10
CA THR A 58 -22.83 9.72 -18.57
C THR A 58 -22.21 11.03 -18.10
N LYS A 59 -22.46 12.11 -18.83
CA LYS A 59 -22.04 13.46 -18.42
C LYS A 59 -22.56 13.85 -17.03
N GLN A 60 -23.74 13.39 -16.67
CA GLN A 60 -24.36 13.70 -15.37
C GLN A 60 -23.64 12.96 -14.23
N GLN A 61 -23.27 11.69 -14.41
CA GLN A 61 -22.51 10.93 -13.42
C GLN A 61 -21.14 11.58 -13.18
N ARG A 62 -20.38 11.89 -14.23
CA ARG A 62 -19.08 12.59 -14.13
C ARG A 62 -19.23 13.90 -13.35
N LYS A 63 -20.17 14.78 -13.79
CA LYS A 63 -20.36 16.08 -13.15
C LYS A 63 -20.73 15.95 -11.67
N ARG A 64 -21.61 15.02 -11.31
CA ARG A 64 -22.06 14.83 -9.91
C ARG A 64 -20.89 14.45 -9.01
N VAL A 65 -20.05 13.51 -9.45
CA VAL A 65 -18.92 13.06 -8.65
C VAL A 65 -17.85 14.13 -8.61
N TYR A 66 -17.50 14.76 -9.74
CA TYR A 66 -16.54 15.86 -9.79
C TYR A 66 -16.90 16.99 -8.81
N VAL A 67 -18.14 17.48 -8.86
CA VAL A 67 -18.60 18.54 -7.94
C VAL A 67 -18.50 18.10 -6.48
N SER A 68 -18.86 16.87 -6.18
CA SER A 68 -18.77 16.32 -4.84
C SER A 68 -17.31 16.18 -4.34
N LEU A 69 -16.39 15.71 -5.20
CA LEU A 69 -14.98 15.65 -4.84
C LEU A 69 -14.39 17.05 -4.62
N TYR A 70 -14.62 17.94 -5.58
CA TYR A 70 -14.09 19.31 -5.55
C TYR A 70 -14.59 20.12 -4.34
N GLN A 71 -15.89 20.03 -4.03
CA GLN A 71 -16.49 20.88 -2.99
C GLN A 71 -16.46 20.28 -1.59
N THR A 72 -16.34 18.97 -1.46
CA THR A 72 -16.52 18.32 -0.16
C THR A 72 -15.42 17.37 0.22
N HIS A 73 -15.06 16.43 -0.67
CA HIS A 73 -14.18 15.33 -0.27
C HIS A 73 -12.71 15.71 -0.30
N VAL A 74 -12.25 16.37 -1.37
CA VAL A 74 -10.85 16.81 -1.48
C VAL A 74 -10.53 17.88 -0.44
N PRO A 75 -11.34 18.93 -0.23
CA PRO A 75 -11.10 19.89 0.86
C PRO A 75 -11.01 19.23 2.24
N LYS A 76 -11.86 18.24 2.53
CA LYS A 76 -11.78 17.52 3.80
C LYS A 76 -10.49 16.71 3.97
N LEU A 77 -9.99 16.11 2.89
CA LEU A 77 -8.71 15.39 2.89
C LEU A 77 -7.53 16.36 3.04
N GLU A 78 -7.63 17.55 2.43
CA GLU A 78 -6.66 18.63 2.54
C GLU A 78 -6.63 19.23 3.94
N ASP A 79 -7.81 19.52 4.53
CA ASP A 79 -7.94 19.99 5.91
C ASP A 79 -7.36 19.00 6.93
N ALA A 80 -7.41 17.70 6.62
CA ALA A 80 -6.80 16.65 7.43
C ALA A 80 -5.29 16.47 7.14
N GLY A 81 -4.72 17.24 6.21
CA GLY A 81 -3.31 17.17 5.85
C GLY A 81 -2.91 15.91 5.07
N LEU A 82 -3.86 15.17 4.48
CA LEU A 82 -3.62 13.89 3.79
C LEU A 82 -3.33 14.05 2.31
N VAL A 83 -3.86 15.09 1.70
CA VAL A 83 -3.64 15.40 0.30
C VAL A 83 -3.26 16.89 0.16
N ASN A 84 -2.57 17.19 -0.92
CA ASN A 84 -2.32 18.54 -1.39
C ASN A 84 -3.08 18.70 -2.73
N HIS A 85 -3.87 19.76 -2.87
CA HIS A 85 -4.60 20.06 -4.08
C HIS A 85 -4.11 21.37 -4.69
N ASP A 86 -3.37 21.28 -5.77
CA ASP A 86 -2.95 22.44 -6.54
C ASP A 86 -4.12 22.95 -7.39
N GLN A 87 -4.66 24.10 -7.03
CA GLN A 87 -5.81 24.70 -7.74
C GLN A 87 -5.44 25.28 -9.11
N ASP A 88 -4.15 25.55 -9.37
CA ASP A 88 -3.69 26.10 -10.65
C ASP A 88 -3.55 25.00 -11.71
N THR A 89 -3.05 23.82 -11.31
CA THR A 89 -2.91 22.66 -12.18
C THR A 89 -4.11 21.73 -12.13
N GLY A 90 -4.88 21.76 -11.05
CA GLY A 90 -5.98 20.83 -10.76
C GLY A 90 -5.51 19.46 -10.29
N GLU A 91 -4.23 19.32 -9.94
CA GLU A 91 -3.63 18.07 -9.48
C GLU A 91 -3.84 17.84 -7.99
N VAL A 92 -4.05 16.59 -7.62
CA VAL A 92 -4.17 16.12 -6.24
C VAL A 92 -3.09 15.07 -6.00
N GLU A 93 -2.34 15.23 -4.91
CA GLU A 93 -1.28 14.29 -4.52
C GLU A 93 -1.38 13.94 -3.02
N LEU A 94 -0.82 12.78 -2.63
CA LEU A 94 -0.73 12.40 -1.23
C LEU A 94 0.40 13.17 -0.54
N THR A 95 0.14 13.58 0.70
CA THR A 95 1.19 14.09 1.58
C THR A 95 1.93 12.95 2.28
N PRO A 96 3.11 13.17 2.85
CA PRO A 96 3.78 12.17 3.68
C PRO A 96 2.94 11.70 4.88
N ALA A 97 2.08 12.56 5.44
CA ALA A 97 1.19 12.23 6.55
C ALA A 97 0.10 11.21 6.17
N ALA A 98 -0.18 11.03 4.89
CA ALA A 98 -1.13 10.01 4.43
C ALA A 98 -0.67 8.58 4.77
N SER A 99 0.64 8.34 4.99
CA SER A 99 1.15 7.05 5.43
C SER A 99 0.66 6.64 6.82
N ASP A 100 0.32 7.61 7.68
CA ASP A 100 -0.15 7.33 9.04
C ASP A 100 -1.56 6.72 9.06
N ILE A 101 -2.32 6.89 7.98
CA ILE A 101 -3.66 6.28 7.81
C ILE A 101 -3.59 4.85 7.27
N ASP A 102 -2.47 4.40 6.72
CA ASP A 102 -2.34 3.09 6.08
C ASP A 102 -2.77 1.94 6.99
N GLN A 103 -2.40 2.00 8.25
CA GLN A 103 -2.77 1.01 9.24
C GLN A 103 -4.30 0.91 9.46
N TYR A 104 -5.05 1.95 9.12
CA TYR A 104 -6.52 1.99 9.24
C TYR A 104 -7.22 1.67 7.91
N LEU A 105 -6.59 1.94 6.78
CA LEU A 105 -7.13 1.63 5.45
C LEU A 105 -7.06 0.13 5.13
N ASN A 106 -6.01 -0.54 5.64
CA ASN A 106 -5.77 -1.95 5.40
C ASN A 106 -5.65 -2.74 6.72
N PRO A 107 -6.72 -2.82 7.55
CA PRO A 107 -6.67 -3.56 8.81
C PRO A 107 -6.45 -5.07 8.60
N GLY A 108 -6.53 -5.57 7.37
CA GLY A 108 -6.27 -6.95 6.98
C GLY A 108 -4.85 -7.22 6.46
N GLU A 109 -4.10 -6.22 6.08
CA GLU A 109 -2.68 -6.39 5.75
C GLU A 109 -1.87 -6.48 7.04
N ARG A 110 -1.97 -7.63 7.70
CA ARG A 110 -0.90 -8.05 8.62
C ARG A 110 0.34 -8.12 7.76
N GLU A 111 1.22 -7.14 7.88
CA GLU A 111 2.57 -7.28 7.38
C GLU A 111 3.08 -8.64 7.87
N VAL A 112 3.28 -9.57 6.93
CA VAL A 112 3.89 -10.84 7.29
C VAL A 112 5.23 -10.46 7.92
N PRO A 113 5.44 -10.74 9.20
CA PRO A 113 6.66 -10.29 9.86
C PRO A 113 7.83 -11.15 9.34
N TRP A 114 8.35 -10.78 8.19
CA TRP A 114 9.40 -11.47 7.43
C TRP A 114 10.63 -11.78 8.28
N GLN A 115 10.84 -11.02 9.35
CA GLN A 115 11.86 -11.29 10.35
C GLN A 115 11.74 -12.70 10.97
N TYR A 116 10.51 -13.23 11.14
CA TYR A 116 10.32 -14.62 11.61
C TYR A 116 10.69 -15.67 10.56
N LEU A 117 10.89 -15.27 9.31
CA LEU A 117 11.38 -16.14 8.25
C LEU A 117 12.90 -16.01 8.08
N TYR A 118 13.43 -14.79 8.05
CA TYR A 118 14.86 -14.54 7.85
C TYR A 118 15.72 -14.97 9.04
N LEU A 119 15.23 -14.77 10.27
CA LEU A 119 16.01 -15.05 11.46
C LEU A 119 16.24 -16.57 11.66
N PRO A 120 15.24 -17.46 11.56
CA PRO A 120 15.48 -18.91 11.61
C PRO A 120 16.35 -19.39 10.47
N LEU A 121 16.21 -18.84 9.26
CA LEU A 121 17.02 -19.19 8.10
C LEU A 121 18.50 -18.84 8.34
N ALA A 122 18.77 -17.68 8.92
CA ALA A 122 20.12 -17.27 9.28
C ALA A 122 20.71 -18.17 10.37
N VAL A 123 19.95 -18.46 11.44
CA VAL A 123 20.39 -19.35 12.52
C VAL A 123 20.70 -20.75 11.99
N LEU A 124 19.83 -21.29 11.12
CA LEU A 124 20.02 -22.59 10.49
C LEU A 124 21.31 -22.60 9.64
N GLY A 125 21.52 -21.54 8.85
CA GLY A 125 22.74 -21.41 8.02
C GLY A 125 24.03 -21.40 8.86
N ILE A 126 24.02 -20.62 9.95
CA ILE A 126 25.18 -20.57 10.88
C ILE A 126 25.39 -21.94 11.53
N ALA A 127 24.34 -22.62 11.97
CA ALA A 127 24.43 -23.94 12.57
C ALA A 127 25.01 -24.98 11.60
N LEU A 128 24.56 -24.99 10.34
CA LEU A 128 25.11 -25.90 9.31
C LEU A 128 26.59 -25.66 9.05
N VAL A 129 27.02 -24.41 8.97
CA VAL A 129 28.43 -24.07 8.80
C VAL A 129 29.25 -24.49 10.01
N ALA A 130 28.76 -24.28 11.23
CA ALA A 130 29.42 -24.71 12.46
C ALA A 130 29.58 -26.24 12.53
N LEU A 131 28.49 -26.99 12.24
CA LEU A 131 28.51 -28.45 12.23
C LEU A 131 29.49 -29.03 11.17
N SER A 132 29.58 -28.39 10.00
CA SER A 132 30.53 -28.76 8.96
C SER A 132 31.96 -28.54 9.41
N ASN A 133 32.27 -27.39 10.01
CA ASN A 133 33.64 -27.09 10.50
C ASN A 133 34.06 -27.97 11.69
N LEU A 134 33.11 -28.39 12.52
CA LEU A 134 33.38 -29.33 13.64
C LEU A 134 33.46 -30.80 13.20
N ASN A 135 33.35 -31.07 11.89
CA ASN A 135 33.38 -32.44 11.32
C ASN A 135 32.35 -33.40 11.99
N VAL A 136 31.18 -32.89 12.35
CA VAL A 136 30.16 -33.69 13.00
C VAL A 136 29.47 -34.57 11.96
N TRP A 137 29.75 -35.87 12.03
CA TRP A 137 29.14 -36.94 11.24
C TRP A 137 29.10 -36.63 9.74
N VAL A 138 27.93 -36.71 9.08
CA VAL A 138 27.77 -36.47 7.62
C VAL A 138 28.06 -35.02 7.22
N PHE A 139 27.90 -34.06 8.12
CA PHE A 139 28.10 -32.62 7.81
C PHE A 139 29.58 -32.29 7.53
N GLY A 140 30.53 -33.04 8.08
CA GLY A 140 31.98 -32.87 7.81
C GLY A 140 32.39 -33.25 6.40
N THR A 141 31.56 -33.98 5.65
CA THR A 141 31.86 -34.37 4.25
C THR A 141 31.37 -33.32 3.23
N LEU A 142 30.58 -32.34 3.67
CA LEU A 142 30.04 -31.33 2.79
C LEU A 142 31.07 -30.23 2.52
N SER A 143 31.23 -29.89 1.24
CA SER A 143 32.08 -28.75 0.86
C SER A 143 31.48 -27.44 1.41
N ASN A 144 32.30 -26.61 2.06
CA ASN A 144 31.91 -25.27 2.52
C ASN A 144 31.35 -24.40 1.38
N VAL A 145 31.81 -24.60 0.15
CA VAL A 145 31.30 -23.93 -1.04
C VAL A 145 29.87 -24.39 -1.36
N ALA A 146 29.62 -25.71 -1.30
CA ALA A 146 28.26 -26.24 -1.54
C ALA A 146 27.27 -25.77 -0.49
N LEU A 147 27.66 -25.75 0.78
CA LEU A 147 26.86 -25.19 1.88
C LEU A 147 26.55 -23.70 1.65
N GLY A 148 27.56 -22.92 1.28
CA GLY A 148 27.38 -21.50 0.95
C GLY A 148 26.39 -21.28 -0.18
N ILE A 149 26.42 -22.08 -1.24
CA ILE A 149 25.47 -22.01 -2.36
C ILE A 149 24.05 -22.33 -1.88
N VAL A 150 23.85 -23.36 -1.07
CA VAL A 150 22.53 -23.76 -0.56
C VAL A 150 21.92 -22.64 0.31
N ILE A 151 22.72 -22.11 1.23
CA ILE A 151 22.28 -21.03 2.12
C ILE A 151 21.92 -19.78 1.30
N LEU A 152 22.77 -19.38 0.37
CA LEU A 152 22.53 -18.21 -0.50
C LEU A 152 21.29 -18.40 -1.36
N SER A 153 21.08 -19.60 -1.92
CA SER A 153 19.89 -19.92 -2.70
C SER A 153 18.62 -19.81 -1.84
N GLY A 154 18.65 -20.27 -0.59
CA GLY A 154 17.53 -20.12 0.35
C GLY A 154 17.18 -18.66 0.63
N PHE A 155 18.19 -17.82 0.86
CA PHE A 155 17.98 -16.37 1.02
C PHE A 155 17.42 -15.72 -0.23
N LEU A 156 17.96 -16.04 -1.42
CA LEU A 156 17.46 -15.48 -2.69
C LEU A 156 16.01 -15.85 -2.96
N LEU A 157 15.62 -17.10 -2.70
CA LEU A 157 14.22 -17.52 -2.82
C LEU A 157 13.30 -16.78 -1.86
N THR A 158 13.75 -16.56 -0.61
CA THR A 158 12.96 -15.81 0.37
C THR A 158 12.81 -14.33 -0.04
N VAL A 159 13.88 -13.71 -0.55
CA VAL A 159 13.83 -12.33 -1.08
C VAL A 159 12.92 -12.25 -2.31
N ALA A 160 12.99 -13.22 -3.22
CA ALA A 160 12.12 -13.24 -4.39
C ALA A 160 10.64 -13.40 -4.00
N ALA A 161 10.35 -14.30 -3.05
CA ALA A 161 8.98 -14.46 -2.52
C ALA A 161 8.48 -13.18 -1.84
N HIS A 162 9.32 -12.53 -1.05
CA HIS A 162 8.99 -11.25 -0.41
C HIS A 162 8.68 -10.17 -1.46
N ALA A 163 9.55 -10.00 -2.45
CA ALA A 163 9.33 -9.03 -3.53
C ALA A 163 8.05 -9.32 -4.32
N LEU A 164 7.73 -10.60 -4.57
CA LEU A 164 6.53 -11.00 -5.28
C LEU A 164 5.28 -10.66 -4.47
N VAL A 165 5.24 -11.02 -3.18
CA VAL A 165 4.12 -10.69 -2.27
C VAL A 165 3.94 -9.19 -2.16
N TRP A 166 5.02 -8.44 -2.01
CA TRP A 166 4.96 -6.98 -1.95
C TRP A 166 4.41 -6.36 -3.24
N HIS A 167 4.79 -6.89 -4.42
CA HIS A 167 4.28 -6.40 -5.70
C HIS A 167 2.80 -6.75 -5.91
N THR A 168 2.36 -7.94 -5.50
CA THR A 168 0.95 -8.35 -5.65
C THR A 168 0.01 -7.61 -4.70
N ASN A 169 0.46 -7.33 -3.47
CA ASN A 169 -0.37 -6.63 -2.48
C ASN A 169 -0.61 -5.16 -2.85
N ARG A 170 0.33 -4.50 -3.53
CA ARG A 170 0.13 -3.12 -4.00
C ARG A 170 -1.01 -2.94 -5.01
N GLN A 171 -1.45 -4.03 -5.67
CA GLN A 171 -2.45 -3.97 -6.74
C GLN A 171 -3.87 -4.36 -6.29
N GLN A 172 -4.07 -4.73 -5.02
CA GLN A 172 -5.38 -5.15 -4.54
C GLN A 172 -6.08 -3.99 -3.85
N ALA A 173 -7.26 -3.60 -4.39
CA ALA A 173 -8.15 -2.69 -3.69
C ALA A 173 -8.60 -3.32 -2.36
N PRO A 174 -8.76 -2.54 -1.29
CA PRO A 174 -9.33 -3.02 -0.04
C PRO A 174 -10.65 -3.77 -0.25
N ASP A 175 -10.88 -4.85 0.51
CA ASP A 175 -12.04 -5.76 0.33
C ASP A 175 -13.39 -5.04 0.40
N ASP A 176 -13.50 -3.97 1.18
CA ASP A 176 -14.70 -3.14 1.29
C ASP A 176 -14.96 -2.29 0.04
N LEU A 177 -13.95 -2.04 -0.77
CA LEU A 177 -14.04 -1.34 -2.06
C LEU A 177 -14.26 -2.30 -3.23
N GLN A 178 -14.02 -3.62 -3.04
CA GLN A 178 -14.27 -4.65 -4.05
C GLN A 178 -15.72 -5.13 -4.11
N ARG A 179 -16.55 -4.84 -3.09
CA ARG A 179 -17.91 -5.38 -2.97
C ARG A 179 -18.96 -4.74 -3.87
N HIS A 180 -18.57 -3.89 -4.78
CA HIS A 180 -19.47 -3.28 -5.77
C HIS A 180 -19.30 -3.87 -7.18
N THR A 181 -18.69 -5.07 -7.28
CA THR A 181 -18.68 -5.89 -8.51
C THR A 181 -19.67 -7.02 -8.45
#